data_afd890c23a19a64fe99092c8406b0388
#
_entry.id   afd890c23a19a64fe99092c8406b0388
#
_cell.length_a   1.000
_cell.length_b   1.000
_cell.length_c   1.000
_cell.angle_alpha   90.00
_cell.angle_beta   90.00
_cell.angle_gamma   90.00
#
_symmetry.space_group_name_H-M   'P 1'
#
loop_
_entity.id
_entity.type
_entity.pdbx_description
1 polymer ?
#
loop_
_entity_poly.entity_id
_entity_poly.type
_entity_poly.pdbx_seq_one_letter_code
_entity_poly.pdbx_strand_id
1 'polypeptide(L)'
;IVQCLVGSEMCIRDRYAVKAAMALNLNIAEHSKFDRKQYFYPDLPKNYQISQYDEPIAEDGWIEVEVAEKGKDTYLKKIGIERLHMEEDAGKLVHAGSDRLAGSTHSLVDYNRAGVALAEIVSKPDLRTGREAAEYASEIRRIMRYLGVSDGNMQEGSLRCDVNISVRRGPDAPFGTKVEIKNMNSFSAIQKACEYAVSYTHLRAHETLHY
;
A
#
# COMPACT_ATOMS: atom_id res chain seq x y z
N ILE A 1 0.93 -3.34 0.28
CA ILE A 1 1.31 -2.10 -0.43
C ILE A 1 1.13 -0.94 0.51
N VAL A 2 2.15 -0.10 0.63
CA VAL A 2 2.07 1.17 1.37
C VAL A 2 2.35 2.31 0.39
N GLN A 3 1.47 3.29 0.35
CA GLN A 3 1.58 4.45 -0.50
C GLN A 3 1.74 5.71 0.36
N CYS A 4 2.65 6.59 0.00
CA CYS A 4 2.83 7.87 0.69
C CYS A 4 3.05 9.02 -0.29
N LEU A 5 2.47 10.17 0.05
CA LEU A 5 2.73 11.41 -0.68
C LEU A 5 4.16 11.90 -0.40
N VAL A 6 4.85 12.26 -1.46
CA VAL A 6 6.19 12.83 -1.44
C VAL A 6 6.17 14.16 -2.18
N GLY A 7 7.10 15.07 -1.93
CA GLY A 7 7.08 16.44 -2.45
C GLY A 7 6.65 16.61 -3.92
N SER A 8 6.14 17.77 -4.28
CA SER A 8 5.51 18.05 -5.58
C SER A 8 6.48 18.38 -6.71
N GLU A 9 7.66 18.91 -6.42
CA GLU A 9 8.65 19.22 -7.44
C GLU A 9 9.48 17.99 -7.83
N MET A 10 9.77 17.83 -9.11
CA MET A 10 10.43 16.65 -9.67
C MET A 10 11.72 16.26 -8.93
N CYS A 11 12.64 17.20 -8.71
CA CYS A 11 13.90 16.91 -8.01
C CYS A 11 13.69 16.58 -6.51
N ILE A 12 12.70 17.20 -5.86
CA ILE A 12 12.35 16.92 -4.47
C ILE A 12 11.72 15.54 -4.37
N ARG A 13 10.80 15.21 -5.26
CA ARG A 13 10.16 13.90 -5.37
C ARG A 13 11.20 12.79 -5.48
N ASP A 14 12.15 12.92 -6.43
CA ASP A 14 13.16 11.89 -6.69
C ASP A 14 14.10 11.74 -5.49
N ARG A 15 14.52 12.85 -4.86
CA ARG A 15 15.33 12.82 -3.63
C ARG A 15 14.61 12.12 -2.48
N TYR A 16 13.32 12.33 -2.32
CA TYR A 16 12.53 11.67 -1.27
C TYR A 16 12.36 10.18 -1.55
N ALA A 17 12.14 9.80 -2.81
CA ALA A 17 12.08 8.40 -3.22
C ALA A 17 13.41 7.68 -2.96
N VAL A 18 14.55 8.30 -3.32
CA VAL A 18 15.89 7.74 -3.04
C VAL A 18 16.17 7.65 -1.53
N LYS A 19 15.83 8.68 -0.74
CA LYS A 19 15.98 8.62 0.73
C LYS A 19 15.18 7.47 1.33
N ALA A 20 13.92 7.29 0.88
CA ALA A 20 13.08 6.18 1.31
C ALA A 20 13.68 4.84 0.89
N ALA A 21 14.11 4.70 -0.35
CA ALA A 21 14.72 3.49 -0.88
C ALA A 21 15.97 3.06 -0.07
N MET A 22 16.86 4.01 0.23
CA MET A 22 18.05 3.75 1.05
C MET A 22 17.69 3.25 2.46
N ALA A 23 16.71 3.86 3.11
CA ALA A 23 16.27 3.46 4.45
C ALA A 23 15.55 2.11 4.48
N LEU A 24 15.01 1.69 3.34
CA LEU A 24 14.36 0.40 3.14
C LEU A 24 15.34 -0.68 2.60
N ASN A 25 16.65 -0.38 2.58
CA ASN A 25 17.69 -1.27 2.04
C ASN A 25 17.42 -1.72 0.61
N LEU A 26 16.77 -0.90 -0.21
CA LEU A 26 16.52 -1.18 -1.62
C LEU A 26 17.75 -0.85 -2.48
N ASN A 27 17.93 -1.61 -3.53
CA ASN A 27 18.88 -1.32 -4.58
C ASN A 27 18.31 -0.25 -5.50
N ILE A 28 19.00 0.89 -5.62
CA ILE A 28 18.57 2.00 -6.46
C ILE A 28 18.98 1.67 -7.89
N ALA A 29 18.01 1.76 -8.82
CA ALA A 29 18.24 1.49 -10.23
C ALA A 29 19.08 2.60 -10.89
N GLU A 30 20.02 2.22 -11.77
CA GLU A 30 20.77 3.18 -12.59
C GLU A 30 19.87 3.83 -13.65
N HIS A 31 18.86 3.10 -14.10
CA HIS A 31 17.84 3.55 -15.05
C HIS A 31 16.45 3.28 -14.48
N SER A 32 15.58 4.26 -14.62
CA SER A 32 14.17 4.11 -14.30
C SER A 32 13.33 4.86 -15.32
N LYS A 33 12.13 4.39 -15.60
CA LYS A 33 11.23 5.06 -16.53
C LYS A 33 9.84 5.24 -15.98
N PHE A 34 9.13 6.22 -16.50
CA PHE A 34 7.71 6.42 -16.27
C PHE A 34 6.89 5.90 -17.43
N ASP A 35 5.81 5.22 -17.09
CA ASP A 35 4.81 4.69 -18.01
C ASP A 35 3.47 5.38 -17.81
N ARG A 36 2.58 5.25 -18.80
CA ARG A 36 1.19 5.69 -18.69
C ARG A 36 0.31 4.49 -18.35
N LYS A 37 -0.15 4.44 -17.08
CA LYS A 37 -1.12 3.44 -16.62
C LYS A 37 -2.54 3.93 -16.93
N GLN A 38 -3.22 3.27 -17.84
CA GLN A 38 -4.60 3.63 -18.22
C GLN A 38 -5.52 3.57 -17.00
N TYR A 39 -6.24 4.67 -16.76
CA TYR A 39 -7.14 4.80 -15.63
C TYR A 39 -8.29 5.76 -15.98
N PHE A 40 -9.44 5.19 -16.29
CA PHE A 40 -10.62 5.93 -16.74
C PHE A 40 -11.57 6.13 -15.57
N TYR A 41 -11.33 7.17 -14.78
CA TYR A 41 -12.17 7.51 -13.64
C TYR A 41 -12.24 9.03 -13.45
N PRO A 42 -13.36 9.58 -12.90
CA PRO A 42 -13.56 11.04 -12.79
C PRO A 42 -12.49 11.78 -12.00
N ASP A 43 -11.81 11.12 -11.06
CA ASP A 43 -10.76 11.72 -10.23
C ASP A 43 -9.40 11.86 -10.96
N LEU A 44 -9.29 11.36 -12.19
CA LEU A 44 -8.10 11.50 -13.02
C LEU A 44 -8.48 11.90 -14.46
N PRO A 45 -8.73 13.21 -14.72
CA PRO A 45 -9.38 13.67 -15.95
C PRO A 45 -8.57 13.44 -17.23
N LYS A 46 -7.26 13.24 -17.14
CA LYS A 46 -6.41 12.90 -18.29
C LYS A 46 -6.49 11.43 -18.72
N ASN A 47 -7.27 10.60 -17.99
CA ASN A 47 -7.52 9.18 -18.26
C ASN A 47 -6.29 8.26 -18.16
N TYR A 48 -5.19 8.72 -17.61
CA TYR A 48 -4.02 7.88 -17.29
C TYR A 48 -3.31 8.42 -16.07
N GLN A 49 -2.64 7.54 -15.36
CA GLN A 49 -1.75 7.85 -14.24
C GLN A 49 -0.31 7.68 -14.72
N ILE A 50 0.55 8.63 -14.42
CA ILE A 50 2.00 8.44 -14.55
C ILE A 50 2.44 7.52 -13.43
N SER A 51 3.13 6.45 -13.77
CA SER A 51 3.57 5.40 -12.85
C SER A 51 4.87 4.79 -13.34
N GLN A 52 5.49 3.93 -12.57
CA GLN A 52 6.62 3.09 -12.98
C GLN A 52 6.19 1.62 -12.88
N TYR A 53 6.55 0.78 -13.84
CA TYR A 53 6.14 -0.62 -13.86
C TYR A 53 7.34 -1.58 -13.90
N ASP A 54 7.97 -1.74 -15.04
CA ASP A 54 9.07 -2.69 -15.27
C ASP A 54 10.46 -2.13 -14.95
N GLU A 55 10.61 -0.80 -14.85
CA GLU A 55 11.85 -0.12 -14.46
C GLU A 55 11.58 0.87 -13.33
N PRO A 56 11.29 0.40 -12.09
CA PRO A 56 11.04 1.26 -10.94
C PRO A 56 12.34 1.91 -10.45
N ILE A 57 12.22 2.91 -9.58
CA ILE A 57 13.39 3.61 -9.04
C ILE A 57 14.24 2.75 -8.13
N ALA A 58 13.65 1.76 -7.44
CA ALA A 58 14.41 0.88 -6.54
C ALA A 58 13.69 -0.46 -6.32
N GLU A 59 14.50 -1.53 -6.11
CA GLU A 59 14.04 -2.91 -5.97
C GLU A 59 14.82 -3.68 -4.91
N ASP A 60 14.26 -4.83 -4.50
CA ASP A 60 14.92 -5.85 -3.67
C ASP A 60 15.50 -5.36 -2.34
N GLY A 61 14.64 -4.72 -1.54
CA GLY A 61 14.99 -4.29 -0.20
C GLY A 61 14.41 -5.17 0.91
N TRP A 62 14.56 -4.70 2.14
CA TRP A 62 14.01 -5.35 3.31
C TRP A 62 14.03 -4.40 4.52
N ILE A 63 13.16 -4.67 5.48
CA ILE A 63 13.23 -4.09 6.82
C ILE A 63 13.01 -5.17 7.89
N GLU A 64 13.47 -4.91 9.09
CA GLU A 64 13.11 -5.67 10.28
C GLU A 64 12.08 -4.92 11.09
N VAL A 65 11.05 -5.63 11.50
CA VAL A 65 9.92 -5.08 12.25
C VAL A 65 9.78 -5.83 13.56
N GLU A 66 9.67 -5.09 14.63
CA GLU A 66 9.38 -5.65 15.95
C GLU A 66 7.88 -5.95 16.06
N VAL A 67 7.55 -7.21 16.30
CA VAL A 67 6.17 -7.68 16.43
C VAL A 67 5.89 -8.05 17.88
N ALA A 68 5.02 -7.27 18.52
CA ALA A 68 4.56 -7.50 19.89
C ALA A 68 3.11 -7.97 19.89
N GLU A 69 2.84 -9.13 20.45
CA GLU A 69 1.51 -9.66 20.67
C GLU A 69 1.24 -9.83 22.17
N LYS A 70 0.00 -9.50 22.61
CA LYS A 70 -0.37 -9.64 24.02
C LYS A 70 -0.25 -11.08 24.49
N GLY A 71 0.57 -11.31 25.52
CA GLY A 71 0.79 -12.64 26.10
C GLY A 71 1.77 -13.54 25.35
N LYS A 72 2.51 -13.01 24.38
CA LYS A 72 3.60 -13.68 23.68
C LYS A 72 4.87 -12.87 23.77
N ASP A 73 6.00 -13.51 23.58
CA ASP A 73 7.29 -12.83 23.47
C ASP A 73 7.34 -11.98 22.21
N THR A 74 7.95 -10.82 22.32
CA THR A 74 8.24 -9.95 21.18
C THR A 74 9.32 -10.59 20.29
N TYR A 75 9.12 -10.54 18.99
CA TYR A 75 10.08 -11.07 18.02
C TYR A 75 10.36 -10.08 16.88
N LEU A 76 11.52 -10.21 16.27
CA LEU A 76 11.89 -9.47 15.06
C LEU A 76 11.48 -10.26 13.82
N LYS A 77 10.80 -9.58 12.91
CA LYS A 77 10.36 -10.13 11.62
C LYS A 77 11.05 -9.39 10.49
N LYS A 78 11.87 -10.10 9.72
CA LYS A 78 12.40 -9.59 8.46
C LYS A 78 11.35 -9.70 7.37
N ILE A 79 11.08 -8.59 6.68
CA ILE A 79 10.09 -8.47 5.62
C ILE A 79 10.79 -7.91 4.38
N GLY A 80 10.75 -8.67 3.30
CA GLY A 80 11.28 -8.24 2.01
C GLY A 80 10.40 -7.15 1.38
N ILE A 81 11.04 -6.28 0.66
CA ILE A 81 10.39 -5.25 -0.15
C ILE A 81 10.73 -5.55 -1.60
N GLU A 82 9.71 -5.72 -2.42
CA GLU A 82 9.89 -6.04 -3.83
C GLU A 82 10.41 -4.84 -4.60
N ARG A 83 9.72 -3.69 -4.41
CA ARG A 83 10.10 -2.43 -5.08
C ARG A 83 9.54 -1.20 -4.35
N LEU A 84 10.16 -0.09 -4.63
CA LEU A 84 9.60 1.24 -4.48
C LEU A 84 9.49 1.86 -5.86
N HIS A 85 8.32 2.34 -6.22
CA HIS A 85 8.11 3.05 -7.47
C HIS A 85 7.33 4.34 -7.25
N MET A 86 7.50 5.27 -8.18
CA MET A 86 6.87 6.57 -8.13
C MET A 86 5.64 6.60 -9.02
N GLU A 87 4.60 7.25 -8.52
CA GLU A 87 3.34 7.51 -9.20
C GLU A 87 2.90 8.96 -9.01
N GLU A 88 1.79 9.33 -9.59
CA GLU A 88 1.02 10.51 -9.25
C GLU A 88 -0.29 10.13 -8.57
N ASP A 89 -0.76 10.96 -7.65
CA ASP A 89 -2.03 10.72 -6.98
C ASP A 89 -3.21 11.20 -7.84
N ALA A 90 -4.37 10.58 -7.63
CA ALA A 90 -5.64 11.01 -8.21
C ALA A 90 -6.31 12.09 -7.35
N GLY A 91 -7.37 12.70 -7.86
CA GLY A 91 -8.23 13.59 -7.08
C GLY A 91 -8.97 12.82 -5.97
N LYS A 92 -9.74 13.56 -5.18
CA LYS A 92 -10.55 13.00 -4.10
C LYS A 92 -12.02 13.00 -4.50
N LEU A 93 -12.69 11.86 -4.34
CA LEU A 93 -14.15 11.76 -4.49
C LEU A 93 -14.81 11.92 -3.12
N VAL A 94 -15.78 12.82 -3.04
CA VAL A 94 -16.60 13.07 -1.86
C VAL A 94 -18.05 12.75 -2.19
N HIS A 95 -18.63 11.75 -1.55
CA HIS A 95 -19.99 11.32 -1.79
C HIS A 95 -20.98 12.18 -0.97
N ALA A 96 -21.94 12.81 -1.64
CA ALA A 96 -22.93 13.65 -0.99
C ALA A 96 -24.05 12.83 -0.35
N GLY A 97 -24.35 13.13 0.91
CA GLY A 97 -25.46 12.52 1.66
C GLY A 97 -25.18 11.14 2.28
N SER A 98 -24.02 10.55 2.05
CA SER A 98 -23.64 9.25 2.62
C SER A 98 -22.12 9.08 2.59
N ASP A 99 -21.55 8.45 3.61
CA ASP A 99 -20.13 8.05 3.64
C ASP A 99 -19.83 6.88 2.67
N ARG A 100 -20.84 6.33 2.03
CA ARG A 100 -20.75 5.21 1.10
C ARG A 100 -21.34 5.57 -0.25
N LEU A 101 -20.85 4.94 -1.31
CA LEU A 101 -21.36 5.07 -2.66
C LEU A 101 -22.86 4.67 -2.76
N ALA A 102 -23.24 3.62 -2.01
CA ALA A 102 -24.63 3.21 -1.87
C ALA A 102 -25.42 4.23 -1.02
N GLY A 103 -26.37 4.92 -1.64
CA GLY A 103 -27.21 5.97 -1.03
C GLY A 103 -26.76 7.40 -1.33
N SER A 104 -25.66 7.60 -2.04
CA SER A 104 -25.25 8.90 -2.55
C SER A 104 -26.00 9.26 -3.83
N THR A 105 -26.51 10.48 -3.94
CA THR A 105 -27.18 10.99 -5.15
C THR A 105 -26.20 11.55 -6.18
N HIS A 106 -25.03 11.99 -5.73
CA HIS A 106 -23.96 12.53 -6.56
C HIS A 106 -22.64 12.53 -5.80
N SER A 107 -21.54 12.64 -6.54
CA SER A 107 -20.21 12.77 -5.97
C SER A 107 -19.57 14.07 -6.44
N LEU A 108 -18.89 14.75 -5.53
CA LEU A 108 -18.03 15.89 -5.83
C LEU A 108 -16.61 15.38 -6.09
N VAL A 109 -15.94 16.00 -7.04
CA VAL A 109 -14.53 15.67 -7.35
C VAL A 109 -13.67 16.84 -6.95
N ASP A 110 -12.73 16.59 -6.05
CA ASP A 110 -11.72 17.56 -5.62
C ASP A 110 -10.37 17.21 -6.25
N TYR A 111 -9.91 18.06 -7.15
CA TYR A 111 -8.65 17.88 -7.88
C TYR A 111 -7.42 18.48 -7.21
N ASN A 112 -7.52 19.07 -6.01
CA ASN A 112 -6.38 19.71 -5.36
C ASN A 112 -5.20 18.74 -5.10
N ARG A 113 -5.48 17.45 -5.02
CA ARG A 113 -4.46 16.42 -4.84
C ARG A 113 -4.03 15.73 -6.16
N ALA A 114 -4.76 15.92 -7.24
CA ALA A 114 -4.47 15.28 -8.51
C ALA A 114 -3.08 15.69 -9.04
N GLY A 115 -2.27 14.71 -9.40
CA GLY A 115 -0.90 14.93 -9.90
C GLY A 115 0.15 15.14 -8.81
N VAL A 116 -0.21 15.13 -7.52
CA VAL A 116 0.78 15.15 -6.44
C VAL A 116 1.60 13.87 -6.48
N ALA A 117 2.90 13.99 -6.27
CA ALA A 117 3.81 12.85 -6.30
C ALA A 117 3.48 11.84 -5.19
N LEU A 118 3.44 10.58 -5.58
CA LEU A 118 3.11 9.44 -4.73
C LEU A 118 4.25 8.40 -4.85
N ALA A 119 4.69 7.84 -3.74
CA ALA A 119 5.57 6.68 -3.70
C ALA A 119 4.78 5.45 -3.26
N GLU A 120 4.89 4.37 -4.02
CA GLU A 120 4.29 3.07 -3.69
C GLU A 120 5.39 2.09 -3.29
N ILE A 121 5.25 1.48 -2.11
CA ILE A 121 6.16 0.50 -1.56
C ILE A 121 5.44 -0.84 -1.53
N VAL A 122 5.97 -1.82 -2.27
CA VAL A 122 5.39 -3.15 -2.40
C VAL A 122 6.22 -4.15 -1.61
N SER A 123 5.61 -4.79 -0.62
CA SER A 123 6.27 -5.84 0.15
C SER A 123 6.28 -7.18 -0.60
N LYS A 124 7.29 -8.02 -0.33
CA LYS A 124 7.25 -9.44 -0.66
C LYS A 124 6.20 -10.15 0.22
N PRO A 125 5.72 -11.34 -0.15
CA PRO A 125 4.67 -12.05 0.59
C PRO A 125 5.23 -12.76 1.83
N ASP A 126 5.91 -12.03 2.70
CA ASP A 126 6.58 -12.56 3.91
C ASP A 126 5.72 -12.45 5.17
N LEU A 127 4.67 -11.62 5.13
CA LEU A 127 3.73 -11.42 6.23
C LEU A 127 2.82 -12.63 6.41
N ARG A 128 2.55 -13.03 7.66
CA ARG A 128 1.77 -14.22 7.99
C ARG A 128 0.55 -13.92 8.87
N THR A 129 0.54 -12.78 9.55
CA THR A 129 -0.56 -12.38 10.44
C THR A 129 -1.00 -10.95 10.18
N GLY A 130 -2.24 -10.62 10.57
CA GLY A 130 -2.73 -9.24 10.53
C GLY A 130 -1.92 -8.31 11.43
N ARG A 131 -1.37 -8.83 12.52
CA ARG A 131 -0.49 -8.06 13.40
C ARG A 131 0.83 -7.70 12.72
N GLU A 132 1.48 -8.66 12.08
CA GLU A 132 2.70 -8.37 11.28
C GLU A 132 2.43 -7.30 10.20
N ALA A 133 1.29 -7.36 9.53
CA ALA A 133 0.92 -6.37 8.51
C ALA A 133 0.72 -4.96 9.10
N ALA A 134 0.09 -4.87 10.26
CA ALA A 134 -0.12 -3.60 10.97
C ALA A 134 1.21 -3.00 11.45
N GLU A 135 2.10 -3.81 12.02
CA GLU A 135 3.43 -3.36 12.48
C GLU A 135 4.33 -2.96 11.30
N TYR A 136 4.29 -3.72 10.19
CA TYR A 136 4.99 -3.33 8.97
C TYR A 136 4.55 -1.94 8.47
N ALA A 137 3.25 -1.71 8.34
CA ALA A 137 2.74 -0.41 7.91
C ALA A 137 3.09 0.72 8.89
N SER A 138 3.08 0.43 10.19
CA SER A 138 3.48 1.36 11.25
C SER A 138 4.95 1.72 11.16
N GLU A 139 5.83 0.73 10.89
CA GLU A 139 7.26 0.93 10.72
C GLU A 139 7.57 1.76 9.47
N ILE A 140 6.95 1.45 8.33
CA ILE A 140 7.08 2.27 7.11
C ILE A 140 6.70 3.72 7.41
N ARG A 141 5.56 3.95 8.08
CA ARG A 141 5.14 5.31 8.49
C ARG A 141 6.21 6.00 9.35
N ARG A 142 6.77 5.29 10.33
CA ARG A 142 7.79 5.81 11.23
C ARG A 142 9.03 6.26 10.45
N ILE A 143 9.50 5.41 9.52
CA ILE A 143 10.65 5.71 8.66
C ILE A 143 10.35 6.95 7.79
N MET A 144 9.21 6.99 7.10
CA MET A 144 8.87 8.12 6.23
C MET A 144 8.79 9.45 6.98
N ARG A 145 8.23 9.43 8.19
CA ARG A 145 8.17 10.62 9.05
C ARG A 145 9.55 11.03 9.56
N TYR A 146 10.35 10.09 10.02
CA TYR A 146 11.70 10.38 10.52
C TYR A 146 12.60 11.00 9.44
N LEU A 147 12.50 10.52 8.21
CA LEU A 147 13.22 11.05 7.06
C LEU A 147 12.66 12.39 6.55
N GLY A 148 11.52 12.82 7.02
CA GLY A 148 10.83 14.00 6.49
C GLY A 148 10.35 13.83 5.05
N VAL A 149 10.11 12.60 4.61
CA VAL A 149 9.60 12.27 3.27
C VAL A 149 8.09 12.47 3.18
N SER A 150 7.37 12.10 4.23
CA SER A 150 5.92 12.26 4.36
C SER A 150 5.55 12.53 5.81
N ASP A 151 4.43 13.21 6.04
CA ASP A 151 3.84 13.37 7.37
C ASP A 151 3.18 12.07 7.88
N GLY A 152 2.88 11.14 6.94
CA GLY A 152 2.32 9.85 7.24
C GLY A 152 0.92 9.91 7.86
N ASN A 153 0.14 10.96 7.57
CA ASN A 153 -1.22 11.10 8.10
C ASN A 153 -2.20 10.22 7.33
N MET A 154 -2.59 9.11 7.94
CA MET A 154 -3.52 8.16 7.31
C MET A 154 -4.94 8.71 7.19
N GLN A 155 -5.37 9.59 8.09
CA GLN A 155 -6.73 10.14 8.07
C GLN A 155 -6.90 11.16 6.94
N GLU A 156 -5.85 11.90 6.63
CA GLU A 156 -5.83 12.86 5.52
C GLU A 156 -5.44 12.22 4.18
N GLY A 157 -5.06 10.94 4.21
CA GLY A 157 -4.67 10.18 3.03
C GLY A 157 -3.24 10.41 2.55
N SER A 158 -2.38 11.02 3.38
CA SER A 158 -0.95 11.15 3.11
C SER A 158 -0.21 9.80 3.15
N LEU A 159 -0.77 8.84 3.87
CA LEU A 159 -0.35 7.44 3.87
C LEU A 159 -1.58 6.55 3.73
N ARG A 160 -1.53 5.61 2.80
CA ARG A 160 -2.58 4.62 2.55
C ARG A 160 -1.97 3.24 2.51
N CYS A 161 -2.75 2.23 2.86
CA CYS A 161 -2.31 0.85 2.79
C CYS A 161 -3.37 0.01 2.08
N ASP A 162 -2.93 -0.75 1.08
CA ASP A 162 -3.72 -1.77 0.42
C ASP A 162 -3.17 -3.14 0.85
N VAL A 163 -4.06 -4.05 1.20
CA VAL A 163 -3.70 -5.37 1.69
C VAL A 163 -4.08 -6.42 0.66
N ASN A 164 -3.08 -7.15 0.18
CA ASN A 164 -3.25 -8.31 -0.68
C ASN A 164 -3.10 -9.58 0.15
N ILE A 165 -4.13 -10.40 0.20
CA ILE A 165 -4.17 -11.63 1.00
C ILE A 165 -4.42 -12.82 0.11
N SER A 166 -3.68 -13.89 0.36
CA SER A 166 -3.88 -15.20 -0.23
C SER A 166 -3.66 -16.27 0.82
N VAL A 167 -4.54 -17.25 0.89
CA VAL A 167 -4.46 -18.37 1.84
C VAL A 167 -3.89 -19.59 1.14
N ARG A 168 -3.03 -20.36 1.83
CA ARG A 168 -2.47 -21.61 1.34
C ARG A 168 -2.49 -22.68 2.43
N ARG A 169 -2.50 -23.96 2.03
CA ARG A 169 -2.62 -25.09 2.97
C ARG A 169 -1.36 -25.38 3.80
N GLY A 170 -0.23 -24.79 3.45
CA GLY A 170 1.05 -24.98 4.13
C GLY A 170 2.14 -24.09 3.55
N PRO A 171 3.31 -24.01 4.20
CA PRO A 171 4.38 -23.09 3.79
C PRO A 171 4.87 -23.34 2.35
N ASP A 172 4.85 -24.57 1.89
CA ASP A 172 5.34 -24.98 0.56
C ASP A 172 4.22 -25.10 -0.49
N ALA A 173 2.95 -24.92 -0.09
CA ALA A 173 1.83 -24.94 -1.02
C ALA A 173 1.76 -23.65 -1.85
N PRO A 174 1.28 -23.71 -3.11
CA PRO A 174 1.08 -22.51 -3.91
C PRO A 174 0.05 -21.60 -3.24
N PHE A 175 0.19 -20.30 -3.48
CA PHE A 175 -0.80 -19.32 -3.03
C PHE A 175 -2.15 -19.56 -3.70
N GLY A 176 -3.22 -19.44 -2.93
CA GLY A 176 -4.59 -19.47 -3.43
C GLY A 176 -5.01 -18.17 -4.08
N THR A 177 -6.30 -18.00 -4.28
CA THR A 177 -6.87 -16.77 -4.86
C THR A 177 -6.55 -15.55 -4.01
N LYS A 178 -6.06 -14.51 -4.66
CA LYS A 178 -5.75 -13.22 -4.02
C LYS A 178 -7.02 -12.41 -3.77
N VAL A 179 -7.17 -11.92 -2.55
CA VAL A 179 -8.17 -10.90 -2.18
C VAL A 179 -7.43 -9.59 -1.92
N GLU A 180 -7.91 -8.51 -2.50
CA GLU A 180 -7.39 -7.18 -2.29
C GLU A 180 -8.37 -6.34 -1.48
N ILE A 181 -7.86 -5.70 -0.41
CA ILE A 181 -8.61 -4.75 0.42
C ILE A 181 -7.91 -3.41 0.33
N LYS A 182 -8.61 -2.41 -0.20
CA LYS A 182 -8.06 -1.10 -0.53
C LYS A 182 -8.32 -0.04 0.53
N ASN A 183 -7.48 0.99 0.52
CA ASN A 183 -7.67 2.24 1.27
C ASN A 183 -7.77 2.07 2.79
N MET A 184 -6.94 1.23 3.39
CA MET A 184 -6.85 1.13 4.84
C MET A 184 -6.26 2.41 5.43
N ASN A 185 -7.00 3.03 6.34
CA ASN A 185 -6.67 4.33 6.95
C ASN A 185 -6.29 4.25 8.43
N SER A 186 -6.09 3.05 8.97
CA SER A 186 -5.58 2.84 10.33
C SER A 186 -4.91 1.46 10.46
N PHE A 187 -3.95 1.35 11.36
CA PHE A 187 -3.25 0.08 11.63
C PHE A 187 -4.18 -0.98 12.22
N SER A 188 -5.13 -0.56 13.07
CA SER A 188 -6.17 -1.47 13.59
C SER A 188 -7.08 -2.00 12.48
N ALA A 189 -7.41 -1.16 11.48
CA ALA A 189 -8.18 -1.61 10.32
C ALA A 189 -7.39 -2.62 9.48
N ILE A 190 -6.09 -2.40 9.27
CA ILE A 190 -5.20 -3.33 8.57
C ILE A 190 -5.24 -4.71 9.23
N GLN A 191 -5.01 -4.77 10.54
CA GLN A 191 -5.03 -6.03 11.28
C GLN A 191 -6.37 -6.75 11.14
N LYS A 192 -7.47 -6.07 11.44
CA LYS A 192 -8.83 -6.66 11.39
C LYS A 192 -9.22 -7.09 9.97
N ALA A 193 -8.86 -6.31 8.96
CA ALA A 193 -9.13 -6.63 7.58
C ALA A 193 -8.41 -7.90 7.13
N CYS A 194 -7.15 -8.08 7.54
CA CYS A 194 -6.40 -9.31 7.29
C CYS A 194 -7.08 -10.53 7.94
N GLU A 195 -7.42 -10.44 9.22
CA GLU A 195 -8.07 -11.51 9.96
C GLU A 195 -9.43 -11.90 9.36
N TYR A 196 -10.22 -10.88 8.99
CA TYR A 196 -11.51 -11.11 8.33
C TYR A 196 -11.36 -11.76 6.96
N ALA A 197 -10.43 -11.27 6.12
CA ALA A 197 -10.23 -11.82 4.78
C ALA A 197 -9.74 -13.27 4.80
N VAL A 198 -8.88 -13.63 5.75
CA VAL A 198 -8.46 -15.03 5.94
C VAL A 198 -9.66 -15.91 6.27
N SER A 199 -10.53 -15.50 7.19
CA SER A 199 -11.75 -16.24 7.54
C SER A 199 -12.70 -16.35 6.34
N TYR A 200 -12.90 -15.24 5.61
CA TYR A 200 -13.80 -15.18 4.46
C TYR A 200 -13.33 -16.07 3.30
N THR A 201 -12.05 -16.01 2.94
CA THR A 201 -11.49 -16.84 1.86
C THR A 201 -11.47 -18.30 2.22
N HIS A 202 -11.23 -18.63 3.49
CA HIS A 202 -11.28 -20.02 3.96
C HIS A 202 -12.69 -20.61 3.88
N LEU A 203 -13.71 -19.88 4.31
CA LEU A 203 -15.10 -20.32 4.26
C LEU A 203 -15.61 -20.47 2.80
N ARG A 204 -15.37 -19.48 1.93
CA ARG A 204 -15.82 -19.55 0.53
C ARG A 204 -15.08 -20.59 -0.32
N ALA A 205 -13.84 -20.88 -0.04
CA ALA A 205 -13.11 -21.95 -0.72
C ALA A 205 -13.73 -23.34 -0.45
N HIS A 206 -14.50 -23.49 0.65
CA HIS A 206 -15.27 -24.70 0.95
C HIS A 206 -16.67 -24.72 0.30
N GLU A 207 -17.27 -23.56 0.09
CA GLU A 207 -18.63 -23.46 -0.54
C GLU A 207 -18.60 -23.74 -2.05
N THR A 208 -17.50 -23.49 -2.75
CA THR A 208 -17.38 -23.73 -4.20
C THR A 208 -17.10 -25.18 -4.58
N LEU A 209 -17.00 -26.10 -3.63
CA LEU A 209 -16.78 -27.53 -3.89
C LEU A 209 -18.10 -28.36 -3.93
N HIS A 210 -19.25 -27.73 -3.95
CA HIS A 210 -20.57 -28.39 -3.96
C HIS A 210 -21.41 -28.10 -5.21
N TYR A 211 -20.80 -27.84 -6.37
CA TYR A 211 -21.49 -27.83 -7.66
C TYR A 211 -20.73 -28.63 -8.70
#